data_0ea1d6f78c5411d492d9b4ef47f66299
#
_entry.id   0ea1d6f78c5411d492d9b4ef47f66299
#
_cell.length_a   1.000
_cell.length_b   1.000
_cell.length_c   1.000
_cell.angle_alpha   90.00
_cell.angle_beta   90.00
_cell.angle_gamma   90.00
#
_symmetry.space_group_name_H-M   'P 1'
#
loop_
_entity.id
_entity.type
_entity.pdbx_description
1 polymer ?
#
loop_
_entity_poly.entity_id
_entity_poly.type
_entity_poly.pdbx_seq_one_letter_code
_entity_poly.pdbx_strand_id
1 'polypeptide(L)'
;RKNNSLAEKYPKLAKEWDIKRNGDLTADMVSYGSLKEGWWKGICGHEFKMRVYSRTKLHYGCPYCAGKKVKPGFNDFRTWCLNNSREDLLKEYSSNNKDLVSEVLPHSDKKVLWHCQKCGNIWRSKIDSRTRLHCGCPKCGINKVATSKFKPVINVDTGNKYTSLKMAEKE
;
A
#
# COMPACT_ATOMS: atom_id res chain seq x y z
N ARG A 1 4.50 -46.66 -10.37
CA ARG A 1 4.95 -45.29 -10.05
C ARG A 1 3.94 -44.71 -9.05
N LYS A 2 4.39 -44.29 -7.86
CA LYS A 2 3.53 -43.51 -6.95
C LYS A 2 3.13 -42.25 -7.70
N ASN A 3 1.87 -42.09 -7.94
CA ASN A 3 1.32 -40.96 -8.65
C ASN A 3 1.42 -39.74 -7.69
N ASN A 4 2.33 -38.83 -8.00
CA ASN A 4 2.63 -37.63 -7.20
C ASN A 4 2.36 -36.35 -7.99
N SER A 5 1.49 -36.43 -9.01
CA SER A 5 1.17 -35.26 -9.83
C SER A 5 0.30 -34.24 -9.06
N LEU A 6 0.36 -32.99 -9.52
CA LEU A 6 -0.48 -31.91 -9.04
C LEU A 6 -1.97 -32.25 -9.26
N ALA A 7 -2.29 -32.78 -10.43
CA ALA A 7 -3.68 -33.10 -10.80
C ALA A 7 -4.28 -34.16 -9.87
N GLU A 8 -3.49 -35.17 -9.50
CA GLU A 8 -3.97 -36.26 -8.63
C GLU A 8 -4.10 -35.84 -7.17
N LYS A 9 -3.06 -35.20 -6.63
CA LYS A 9 -3.02 -34.85 -5.19
C LYS A 9 -3.82 -33.60 -4.85
N TYR A 10 -3.98 -32.70 -5.80
CA TYR A 10 -4.66 -31.42 -5.61
C TYR A 10 -5.59 -31.09 -6.80
N PRO A 11 -6.62 -31.90 -7.07
CA PRO A 11 -7.47 -31.75 -8.25
C PRO A 11 -8.21 -30.42 -8.32
N LYS A 12 -8.57 -29.84 -7.17
CA LYS A 12 -9.17 -28.49 -7.13
C LYS A 12 -8.17 -27.43 -7.56
N LEU A 13 -6.93 -27.53 -7.11
CA LEU A 13 -5.86 -26.59 -7.44
C LEU A 13 -5.37 -26.76 -8.88
N ALA A 14 -5.38 -27.98 -9.40
CA ALA A 14 -5.03 -28.27 -10.78
C ALA A 14 -5.96 -27.59 -11.80
N LYS A 15 -7.21 -27.27 -11.43
CA LYS A 15 -8.13 -26.47 -12.25
C LYS A 15 -7.69 -25.02 -12.44
N GLU A 16 -6.83 -24.53 -11.54
CA GLU A 16 -6.25 -23.18 -11.65
C GLU A 16 -4.95 -23.18 -12.48
N TRP A 17 -4.46 -24.36 -12.92
CA TRP A 17 -3.29 -24.46 -13.78
C TRP A 17 -3.60 -23.90 -15.17
N ASP A 18 -2.90 -22.85 -15.57
CA ASP A 18 -3.14 -22.18 -16.86
C ASP A 18 -2.51 -22.97 -17.99
N ILE A 19 -3.27 -23.88 -18.58
CA ILE A 19 -2.83 -24.75 -19.68
C ILE A 19 -2.30 -23.91 -20.85
N LYS A 20 -2.99 -22.81 -21.17
CA LYS A 20 -2.60 -21.98 -22.32
C LYS A 20 -1.22 -21.36 -22.16
N ARG A 21 -0.88 -20.91 -20.95
CA ARG A 21 0.42 -20.26 -20.67
C ARG A 21 1.52 -21.22 -20.29
N ASN A 22 1.19 -22.39 -19.78
CA ASN A 22 2.16 -23.44 -19.45
C ASN A 22 2.50 -24.34 -20.64
N GLY A 23 1.77 -24.22 -21.78
CA GLY A 23 2.02 -25.00 -22.99
C GLY A 23 1.91 -26.50 -22.74
N ASP A 24 2.94 -27.25 -23.16
CA ASP A 24 2.95 -28.71 -23.03
C ASP A 24 3.10 -29.21 -21.59
N LEU A 25 3.40 -28.33 -20.62
CA LEU A 25 3.54 -28.70 -19.21
C LEU A 25 2.16 -28.73 -18.54
N THR A 26 1.56 -29.93 -18.48
CA THR A 26 0.26 -30.14 -17.83
C THR A 26 0.37 -30.38 -16.34
N ALA A 27 -0.75 -30.26 -15.61
CA ALA A 27 -0.81 -30.51 -14.17
C ALA A 27 -0.52 -31.97 -13.79
N ASP A 28 -0.71 -32.91 -14.74
CA ASP A 28 -0.39 -34.34 -14.57
C ASP A 28 1.10 -34.60 -14.65
N MET A 29 1.83 -33.78 -15.38
CA MET A 29 3.29 -33.91 -15.56
C MET A 29 4.09 -33.26 -14.44
N VAL A 30 3.47 -32.46 -13.61
CA VAL A 30 4.15 -31.70 -12.56
C VAL A 30 3.88 -32.32 -11.18
N SER A 31 4.95 -32.64 -10.44
CA SER A 31 4.83 -33.10 -9.06
C SER A 31 4.29 -32.00 -8.17
N TYR A 32 3.38 -32.34 -7.27
CA TYR A 32 2.81 -31.38 -6.30
C TYR A 32 3.86 -30.73 -5.37
N GLY A 33 5.01 -31.35 -5.16
CA GLY A 33 6.15 -30.78 -4.41
C GLY A 33 7.17 -30.03 -5.26
N SER A 34 6.90 -29.80 -6.56
CA SER A 34 7.85 -29.21 -7.48
C SER A 34 8.16 -27.74 -7.14
N LEU A 35 9.45 -27.39 -7.20
CA LEU A 35 9.92 -26.01 -7.14
C LEU A 35 9.79 -25.26 -8.47
N LYS A 36 9.38 -25.96 -9.55
CA LYS A 36 9.12 -25.33 -10.83
C LYS A 36 8.04 -24.27 -10.72
N GLU A 37 8.22 -23.16 -11.41
CA GLU A 37 7.20 -22.13 -11.54
C GLU A 37 6.24 -22.49 -12.67
N GLY A 38 4.97 -22.30 -12.43
CA GLY A 38 3.93 -22.39 -13.44
C GLY A 38 3.02 -21.19 -13.41
N TRP A 39 2.28 -21.01 -14.49
CA TRP A 39 1.21 -20.03 -14.59
C TRP A 39 -0.09 -20.59 -13.98
N TRP A 40 -0.77 -19.74 -13.26
CA TRP A 40 -2.01 -20.03 -12.58
C TRP A 40 -3.06 -19.00 -12.94
N LYS A 41 -4.27 -19.43 -13.15
CA LYS A 41 -5.45 -18.58 -13.23
C LYS A 41 -6.31 -18.88 -12.01
N GLY A 42 -6.16 -18.04 -10.96
CA GLY A 42 -6.89 -18.25 -9.71
C GLY A 42 -8.39 -18.10 -9.87
N ILE A 43 -9.15 -18.64 -8.91
CA ILE A 43 -10.64 -18.50 -8.86
C ILE A 43 -11.08 -17.02 -8.86
N CYS A 44 -10.19 -16.10 -8.42
CA CYS A 44 -10.39 -14.65 -8.49
C CYS A 44 -10.22 -14.06 -9.91
N GLY A 45 -9.94 -14.88 -10.92
CA GLY A 45 -9.70 -14.48 -12.30
C GLY A 45 -8.30 -13.89 -12.57
N HIS A 46 -7.46 -13.70 -11.55
CA HIS A 46 -6.11 -13.19 -11.75
C HIS A 46 -5.17 -14.28 -12.28
N GLU A 47 -4.34 -13.90 -13.24
CA GLU A 47 -3.28 -14.72 -13.79
C GLU A 47 -1.94 -14.34 -13.17
N PHE A 48 -1.20 -15.32 -12.66
CA PHE A 48 0.07 -15.09 -11.98
C PHE A 48 1.00 -16.29 -12.08
N LYS A 49 2.29 -16.04 -11.94
CA LYS A 49 3.33 -17.07 -11.92
C LYS A 49 3.75 -17.37 -10.50
N MET A 50 3.78 -18.64 -10.14
CA MET A 50 4.16 -19.11 -8.80
C MET A 50 4.66 -20.55 -8.83
N ARG A 51 5.54 -20.90 -7.90
CA ARG A 51 6.03 -22.29 -7.73
C ARG A 51 4.89 -23.19 -7.30
N VAL A 52 4.88 -24.42 -7.83
CA VAL A 52 3.90 -25.44 -7.45
C VAL A 52 3.92 -25.70 -5.96
N TYR A 53 5.12 -25.89 -5.37
CA TYR A 53 5.31 -26.06 -3.94
C TYR A 53 4.64 -24.95 -3.10
N SER A 54 4.75 -23.71 -3.54
CA SER A 54 4.14 -22.56 -2.83
C SER A 54 2.61 -22.64 -2.80
N ARG A 55 2.02 -23.15 -3.87
CA ARG A 55 0.55 -23.35 -3.95
C ARG A 55 0.07 -24.55 -3.13
N THR A 56 0.82 -25.64 -3.14
CA THR A 56 0.42 -26.93 -2.55
C THR A 56 0.80 -27.06 -1.07
N LYS A 57 2.05 -26.75 -0.72
CA LYS A 57 2.60 -26.95 0.63
C LYS A 57 2.49 -25.71 1.51
N LEU A 58 2.72 -24.52 0.93
CA LEU A 58 2.61 -23.27 1.68
C LEU A 58 1.22 -22.63 1.59
N HIS A 59 0.32 -23.22 0.79
CA HIS A 59 -1.05 -22.77 0.60
C HIS A 59 -1.18 -21.30 0.16
N TYR A 60 -0.19 -20.78 -0.55
CA TYR A 60 -0.22 -19.40 -1.03
C TYR A 60 -1.29 -19.24 -2.13
N GLY A 61 -2.15 -18.25 -1.95
CA GLY A 61 -3.17 -17.85 -2.91
C GLY A 61 -2.65 -16.89 -3.99
N CYS A 62 -3.57 -16.18 -4.62
CA CYS A 62 -3.25 -15.15 -5.58
C CYS A 62 -2.43 -14.01 -4.92
N PRO A 63 -1.23 -13.66 -5.43
CA PRO A 63 -0.38 -12.64 -4.83
C PRO A 63 -0.97 -11.23 -4.92
N TYR A 64 -1.84 -10.97 -5.88
CA TYR A 64 -2.54 -9.68 -6.01
C TYR A 64 -3.63 -9.54 -4.94
N CYS A 65 -4.47 -10.56 -4.76
CA CYS A 65 -5.49 -10.57 -3.70
C CYS A 65 -4.86 -10.56 -2.30
N ALA A 66 -3.70 -11.18 -2.14
CA ALA A 66 -2.95 -11.17 -0.88
C ALA A 66 -2.14 -9.87 -0.65
N GLY A 67 -2.21 -8.88 -1.54
CA GLY A 67 -1.45 -7.63 -1.42
C GLY A 67 0.07 -7.81 -1.43
N LYS A 68 0.59 -8.88 -2.03
CA LYS A 68 2.04 -9.15 -2.16
C LYS A 68 2.63 -8.63 -3.46
N LYS A 69 1.80 -8.47 -4.48
CA LYS A 69 2.17 -7.86 -5.76
C LYS A 69 1.14 -6.80 -6.13
N VAL A 70 1.62 -5.72 -6.72
CA VAL A 70 0.75 -4.68 -7.24
C VAL A 70 0.17 -5.10 -8.59
N LYS A 71 -1.09 -4.76 -8.81
CA LYS A 71 -1.78 -4.86 -10.10
C LYS A 71 -2.50 -3.53 -10.34
N PRO A 72 -2.04 -2.74 -11.35
CA PRO A 72 -2.68 -1.48 -11.71
C PRO A 72 -4.18 -1.65 -11.98
N GLY A 73 -4.99 -0.73 -11.46
CA GLY A 73 -6.45 -0.78 -11.58
C GLY A 73 -7.15 -1.78 -10.66
N PHE A 74 -6.42 -2.47 -9.78
CA PHE A 74 -7.01 -3.42 -8.83
C PHE A 74 -6.65 -3.12 -7.38
N ASN A 75 -5.37 -3.24 -7.01
CA ASN A 75 -4.90 -3.11 -5.62
C ASN A 75 -3.77 -2.07 -5.48
N ASP A 76 -3.54 -1.27 -6.50
CA ASP A 76 -2.56 -0.21 -6.49
C ASP A 76 -3.01 0.99 -5.62
N PHE A 77 -2.07 1.86 -5.29
CA PHE A 77 -2.31 3.01 -4.42
C PHE A 77 -3.31 4.01 -5.01
N ARG A 78 -3.28 4.23 -6.34
CA ARG A 78 -4.24 5.11 -7.00
C ARG A 78 -5.67 4.57 -6.84
N THR A 79 -5.87 3.30 -7.20
CA THR A 79 -7.17 2.63 -7.10
C THR A 79 -7.68 2.64 -5.66
N TRP A 80 -6.80 2.38 -4.69
CA TRP A 80 -7.14 2.46 -3.28
C TRP A 80 -7.56 3.87 -2.86
N CYS A 81 -6.83 4.91 -3.28
CA CYS A 81 -7.18 6.30 -2.96
C CYS A 81 -8.57 6.67 -3.48
N LEU A 82 -8.88 6.31 -4.72
CA LEU A 82 -10.19 6.59 -5.33
C LEU A 82 -11.32 5.87 -4.59
N ASN A 83 -11.14 4.59 -4.25
CA ASN A 83 -12.13 3.78 -3.56
C ASN A 83 -12.35 4.18 -2.09
N ASN A 84 -11.40 4.92 -1.49
CA ASN A 84 -11.46 5.34 -0.08
C ASN A 84 -11.61 6.87 0.07
N SER A 85 -11.95 7.61 -1.00
CA SER A 85 -12.08 9.08 -1.00
C SER A 85 -10.84 9.78 -0.44
N ARG A 86 -9.65 9.32 -0.88
CA ARG A 86 -8.36 9.84 -0.45
C ARG A 86 -7.54 10.40 -1.63
N GLU A 87 -8.21 11.11 -2.52
CA GLU A 87 -7.58 11.82 -3.66
C GLU A 87 -6.62 12.91 -3.19
N ASP A 88 -6.77 13.37 -1.94
CA ASP A 88 -5.82 14.25 -1.27
C ASP A 88 -4.39 13.70 -1.31
N LEU A 89 -4.25 12.39 -1.10
CA LEU A 89 -2.94 11.72 -1.12
C LEU A 89 -2.34 11.65 -2.53
N LEU A 90 -3.18 11.56 -3.57
CA LEU A 90 -2.69 11.56 -4.96
C LEU A 90 -2.11 12.93 -5.33
N LYS A 91 -2.72 14.02 -4.85
CA LYS A 91 -2.22 15.39 -5.04
C LYS A 91 -0.92 15.65 -4.29
N GLU A 92 -0.75 15.00 -3.13
CA GLU A 92 0.46 15.11 -2.31
C GLU A 92 1.59 14.16 -2.74
N TYR A 93 1.29 13.13 -3.54
CA TYR A 93 2.32 12.21 -4.07
C TYR A 93 3.19 12.95 -5.07
N SER A 94 4.46 13.16 -4.73
CA SER A 94 5.36 13.95 -5.55
C SER A 94 5.63 13.32 -6.92
N SER A 95 5.61 14.13 -7.99
CA SER A 95 6.01 13.70 -9.34
C SER A 95 7.48 13.29 -9.44
N ASN A 96 8.31 13.69 -8.47
CA ASN A 96 9.72 13.29 -8.39
C ASN A 96 9.94 11.87 -7.85
N ASN A 97 8.88 11.13 -7.54
CA ASN A 97 8.99 9.73 -7.21
C ASN A 97 9.32 8.89 -8.44
N LYS A 98 10.19 7.88 -8.27
CA LYS A 98 10.56 6.95 -9.36
C LYS A 98 9.36 6.11 -9.81
N ASP A 99 8.54 5.65 -8.86
CA ASP A 99 7.41 4.78 -9.14
C ASP A 99 6.12 5.60 -9.27
N LEU A 100 5.26 5.17 -10.18
CA LEU A 100 3.94 5.77 -10.34
C LEU A 100 2.98 5.32 -9.21
N VAL A 101 1.95 6.09 -8.97
CA VAL A 101 0.89 5.77 -7.99
C VAL A 101 0.16 4.45 -8.30
N SER A 102 0.20 4.00 -9.55
CA SER A 102 -0.34 2.70 -10.01
C SER A 102 0.62 1.53 -9.85
N GLU A 103 1.87 1.77 -9.45
CA GLU A 103 2.93 0.76 -9.32
C GLU A 103 3.29 0.45 -7.87
N VAL A 104 2.62 1.07 -6.92
CA VAL A 104 2.86 0.88 -5.49
C VAL A 104 1.59 0.42 -4.78
N LEU A 105 1.78 -0.34 -3.70
CA LEU A 105 0.67 -0.79 -2.85
C LEU A 105 0.31 0.28 -1.81
N PRO A 106 -0.97 0.41 -1.42
CA PRO A 106 -1.44 1.41 -0.46
C PRO A 106 -0.87 1.25 0.94
N HIS A 107 -0.52 0.02 1.34
CA HIS A 107 0.05 -0.28 2.67
C HIS A 107 1.52 -0.71 2.56
N SER A 108 2.25 -0.08 1.63
CA SER A 108 3.67 -0.36 1.42
C SER A 108 4.54 0.37 2.43
N ASP A 109 5.56 -0.32 2.93
CA ASP A 109 6.67 0.27 3.72
C ASP A 109 7.62 1.13 2.88
N LYS A 110 7.40 1.20 1.57
CA LYS A 110 8.21 2.01 0.67
C LYS A 110 8.11 3.48 1.05
N LYS A 111 9.28 4.10 1.23
CA LYS A 111 9.39 5.54 1.48
C LYS A 111 9.37 6.29 0.17
N VAL A 112 8.41 7.20 0.02
CA VAL A 112 8.24 8.07 -1.14
C VAL A 112 8.27 9.54 -0.72
N LEU A 113 8.45 10.42 -1.71
CA LEU A 113 8.37 11.87 -1.51
C LEU A 113 6.92 12.32 -1.54
N TRP A 114 6.57 13.16 -0.58
CA TRP A 114 5.28 13.82 -0.46
C TRP A 114 5.45 15.33 -0.57
N HIS A 115 4.50 16.01 -1.19
CA HIS A 115 4.46 17.45 -1.32
C HIS A 115 3.18 18.00 -0.66
N CYS A 116 3.32 18.71 0.42
CA CYS A 116 2.19 19.26 1.16
C CYS A 116 1.51 20.37 0.37
N GLN A 117 0.26 20.20 0.05
CA GLN A 117 -0.53 21.21 -0.67
C GLN A 117 -0.85 22.45 0.19
N LYS A 118 -0.68 22.38 1.52
CA LYS A 118 -0.96 23.49 2.45
C LYS A 118 0.25 24.41 2.69
N CYS A 119 1.44 23.85 2.84
CA CYS A 119 2.64 24.62 3.24
C CYS A 119 3.83 24.43 2.31
N GLY A 120 3.69 23.72 1.19
CA GLY A 120 4.76 23.47 0.21
C GLY A 120 5.89 22.57 0.71
N ASN A 121 5.82 22.05 1.96
CA ASN A 121 6.88 21.21 2.49
C ASN A 121 7.00 19.90 1.73
N ILE A 122 8.21 19.50 1.39
CA ILE A 122 8.51 18.20 0.77
C ILE A 122 9.21 17.34 1.82
N TRP A 123 8.69 16.11 2.00
CA TRP A 123 9.25 15.17 2.97
C TRP A 123 9.15 13.75 2.48
N ARG A 124 9.92 12.86 3.10
CA ARG A 124 9.93 11.44 2.79
C ARG A 124 9.23 10.66 3.89
N SER A 125 8.22 9.86 3.54
CA SER A 125 7.48 9.01 4.46
C SER A 125 7.02 7.73 3.77
N LYS A 126 6.76 6.67 4.56
CA LYS A 126 6.16 5.43 4.08
C LYS A 126 4.75 5.70 3.54
N ILE A 127 4.34 4.98 2.52
CA ILE A 127 2.96 5.03 2.01
C ILE A 127 2.00 4.59 3.12
N ASP A 128 2.32 3.50 3.83
CA ASP A 128 1.54 2.97 4.95
C ASP A 128 1.29 4.02 6.06
N SER A 129 2.27 4.88 6.35
CA SER A 129 2.10 5.95 7.33
C SER A 129 1.03 6.96 6.93
N ARG A 130 0.79 7.14 5.65
CA ARG A 130 -0.23 8.06 5.11
C ARG A 130 -1.60 7.39 4.98
N THR A 131 -1.64 6.11 4.66
CA THR A 131 -2.89 5.38 4.40
C THR A 131 -3.50 4.80 5.67
N ARG A 132 -2.72 4.08 6.47
CA ARG A 132 -3.19 3.38 7.67
C ARG A 132 -3.06 4.22 8.93
N LEU A 133 -1.90 4.87 9.14
CA LEU A 133 -1.64 5.67 10.34
C LEU A 133 -2.11 7.12 10.22
N HIS A 134 -2.61 7.53 9.05
CA HIS A 134 -3.12 8.88 8.77
C HIS A 134 -2.15 10.02 9.13
N CYS A 135 -0.84 9.77 9.14
CA CYS A 135 0.16 10.79 9.42
C CYS A 135 0.15 11.87 8.34
N GLY A 136 0.08 13.13 8.74
CA GLY A 136 0.11 14.29 7.86
C GLY A 136 1.51 14.84 7.59
N CYS A 137 1.55 16.07 7.06
CA CYS A 137 2.79 16.81 6.90
C CYS A 137 3.41 17.15 8.27
N PRO A 138 4.70 16.82 8.51
CA PRO A 138 5.35 17.07 9.81
C PRO A 138 5.41 18.56 10.16
N LYS A 139 5.67 19.44 9.17
CA LYS A 139 5.70 20.90 9.38
C LYS A 139 4.32 21.43 9.82
N CYS A 140 3.25 21.00 9.16
CA CYS A 140 1.88 21.39 9.57
C CYS A 140 1.51 20.81 10.95
N GLY A 141 2.00 19.61 11.30
CA GLY A 141 1.78 18.98 12.59
C GLY A 141 2.42 19.78 13.72
N ILE A 142 3.68 20.19 13.58
CA ILE A 142 4.40 21.02 14.53
C ILE A 142 3.68 22.37 14.73
N ASN A 143 3.27 23.02 13.64
CA ASN A 143 2.56 24.29 13.71
C ASN A 143 1.22 24.17 14.47
N LYS A 144 0.46 23.08 14.26
CA LYS A 144 -0.77 22.84 15.03
C LYS A 144 -0.50 22.71 16.53
N VAL A 145 0.54 21.96 16.91
CA VAL A 145 0.90 21.78 18.33
C VAL A 145 1.37 23.11 18.93
N ALA A 146 2.15 23.89 18.20
CA ALA A 146 2.60 25.20 18.64
C ALA A 146 1.42 26.13 18.91
N THR A 147 0.48 26.25 17.96
CA THR A 147 -0.70 27.10 18.11
C THR A 147 -1.67 26.63 19.20
N SER A 148 -1.78 25.32 19.42
CA SER A 148 -2.67 24.77 20.49
C SER A 148 -2.13 24.96 21.90
N LYS A 149 -0.82 25.17 22.05
CA LYS A 149 -0.17 25.43 23.35
C LYS A 149 -0.27 26.91 23.77
N PHE A 150 -0.56 27.81 22.86
CA PHE A 150 -0.76 29.22 23.16
C PHE A 150 -2.22 29.47 23.53
N LYS A 151 -2.52 29.60 24.82
CA LYS A 151 -3.79 30.14 25.25
C LYS A 151 -3.75 31.66 25.08
N PRO A 152 -4.64 32.24 24.29
CA PRO A 152 -4.73 33.70 24.18
C PRO A 152 -5.06 34.27 25.56
N VAL A 153 -4.36 35.30 25.96
CA VAL A 153 -4.64 36.07 27.21
C VAL A 153 -5.07 37.48 26.84
N ILE A 154 -5.97 38.02 27.64
CA ILE A 154 -6.45 39.39 27.49
C ILE A 154 -5.91 40.17 28.69
N ASN A 155 -5.27 41.30 28.44
CA ASN A 155 -4.95 42.24 29.47
C ASN A 155 -6.27 42.88 29.95
N VAL A 156 -6.59 42.75 31.23
CA VAL A 156 -7.88 43.16 31.78
C VAL A 156 -8.01 44.68 31.82
N ASP A 157 -6.87 45.38 31.95
CA ASP A 157 -6.85 46.85 32.07
C ASP A 157 -6.90 47.56 30.70
N THR A 158 -6.24 46.98 29.70
CA THR A 158 -6.14 47.62 28.37
C THR A 158 -7.07 46.96 27.33
N GLY A 159 -7.61 45.78 27.58
CA GLY A 159 -8.43 45.00 26.64
C GLY A 159 -7.62 44.36 25.50
N ASN A 160 -6.30 44.52 25.48
CA ASN A 160 -5.43 43.97 24.43
C ASN A 160 -5.34 42.44 24.48
N LYS A 161 -5.41 41.81 23.30
CA LYS A 161 -5.32 40.36 23.18
C LYS A 161 -3.90 39.94 22.75
N TYR A 162 -3.29 39.06 23.53
CA TYR A 162 -1.97 38.50 23.29
C TYR A 162 -2.05 37.00 23.00
N THR A 163 -1.17 36.49 22.16
CA THR A 163 -1.14 35.07 21.81
C THR A 163 -0.54 34.19 22.91
N SER A 164 0.15 34.80 23.90
CA SER A 164 0.70 34.09 25.08
C SER A 164 0.96 35.08 26.23
N LEU A 165 1.01 34.57 27.47
CA LEU A 165 1.45 35.32 28.67
C LEU A 165 2.79 36.03 28.45
N LYS A 166 3.76 35.35 27.84
CA LYS A 166 5.13 35.87 27.59
C LYS A 166 5.15 37.08 26.64
N MET A 167 4.15 37.27 25.82
CA MET A 167 4.00 38.48 24.99
C MET A 167 3.30 39.60 25.74
N ALA A 168 2.39 39.29 26.67
CA ALA A 168 1.77 40.28 27.53
C ALA A 168 2.72 40.89 28.60
N GLU A 169 3.75 40.16 29.01
CA GLU A 169 4.77 40.60 29.97
C GLU A 169 5.82 41.55 29.41
N LYS A 170 5.83 41.79 28.09
CA LYS A 170 6.84 42.63 27.42
C LYS A 170 6.38 44.06 27.14
N GLU A 171 5.17 44.40 27.48
CA GLU A 171 4.61 45.76 27.44
C GLU A 171 4.43 46.33 28.87
#